data_042773233d33c7a13a51d3347aaf1937
#
_entry.id   042773233d33c7a13a51d3347aaf1937
#
_cell.length_a   1.000
_cell.length_b   1.000
_cell.length_c   1.000
_cell.angle_alpha   90.00
_cell.angle_beta   90.00
_cell.angle_gamma   90.00
#
_symmetry.space_group_name_H-M   'P 1'
#
loop_
_entity.id
_entity.type
_entity.pdbx_description
1 polymer ?
#
loop_
_entity_poly.entity_id
_entity_poly.type
_entity_poly.pdbx_seq_one_letter_code
_entity_poly.pdbx_strand_id
1 'polypeptide(L)'
;MKSAKDYIPGDLETQKHAERKEPYYRGLQKIKSLNYEIEDFIHYFPCFTGSQTLSRYLSLYECYKQTLGLAGHIAEVGIFKGGSFLFFSKLTQIFEPNSFTQVHGFDWFKGNAPSETENKIVDHSDVESYERLMSLINAQALDNISKVHNLDVTKELVGFFEKYPHLQFKMVFLDAGMYDVVKACIPLFWNRLLKGGCLILDQFNFEIAPGETQAVKELLPDVEIKSFPWGWMPTAYIVK
;
A
#
# COMPACT_ATOMS: atom_id res chain seq x y z
N MET A 1 20.13 -10.35 -8.00
CA MET A 1 18.87 -9.69 -7.56
C MET A 1 17.85 -10.78 -7.30
N LYS A 2 17.10 -10.70 -6.18
CA LYS A 2 15.93 -11.56 -5.99
C LYS A 2 14.85 -11.13 -6.98
N SER A 3 14.19 -12.07 -7.64
CA SER A 3 13.05 -11.76 -8.50
C SER A 3 11.81 -11.43 -7.66
N ALA A 4 10.79 -10.82 -8.28
CA ALA A 4 9.50 -10.58 -7.60
C ALA A 4 8.89 -11.89 -7.04
N LYS A 5 9.26 -13.04 -7.60
CA LYS A 5 8.85 -14.38 -7.13
C LYS A 5 9.51 -14.77 -5.80
N ASP A 6 10.69 -14.21 -5.52
CA ASP A 6 11.48 -14.50 -4.32
C ASP A 6 11.24 -13.51 -3.19
N TYR A 7 10.43 -12.48 -3.44
CA TYR A 7 10.09 -11.47 -2.43
C TYR A 7 9.18 -12.08 -1.35
N ILE A 8 9.64 -11.94 -0.11
CA ILE A 8 8.86 -12.32 1.06
C ILE A 8 8.43 -11.01 1.73
N PRO A 9 7.13 -10.74 1.85
CA PRO A 9 6.64 -9.55 2.52
C PRO A 9 7.27 -9.40 3.91
N GLY A 10 7.77 -8.20 4.22
CA GLY A 10 8.41 -7.90 5.49
C GLY A 10 9.88 -8.31 5.61
N ASP A 11 10.55 -8.71 4.53
CA ASP A 11 11.98 -9.09 4.59
C ASP A 11 12.88 -7.89 4.93
N LEU A 12 12.59 -6.71 4.41
CA LEU A 12 13.32 -5.48 4.73
C LEU A 12 12.86 -4.90 6.07
N GLU A 13 11.57 -4.87 6.28
CA GLU A 13 10.90 -4.25 7.41
C GLU A 13 11.10 -5.04 8.72
N THR A 14 11.38 -6.33 8.62
CA THR A 14 11.63 -7.19 9.79
C THR A 14 13.03 -7.04 10.39
N GLN A 15 13.91 -6.23 9.83
CA GLN A 15 15.25 -6.00 10.41
C GLN A 15 15.18 -5.50 11.86
N LYS A 16 14.20 -4.65 12.18
CA LYS A 16 13.93 -4.18 13.54
C LYS A 16 13.50 -5.31 14.50
N HIS A 17 13.00 -6.41 13.96
CA HIS A 17 12.50 -7.57 14.70
C HIS A 17 13.28 -8.84 14.33
N ALA A 18 14.58 -8.72 14.13
CA ALA A 18 15.46 -9.79 13.67
C ALA A 18 15.33 -11.08 14.51
N GLU A 19 15.11 -10.97 15.81
CA GLU A 19 14.84 -12.09 16.72
C GLU A 19 13.57 -12.88 16.40
N ARG A 20 12.58 -12.25 15.74
CA ARG A 20 11.34 -12.90 15.28
C ARG A 20 11.44 -13.41 13.85
N LYS A 21 12.44 -12.95 13.11
CA LYS A 21 12.62 -13.24 11.68
C LYS A 21 12.85 -14.73 11.46
N GLU A 22 13.80 -15.32 12.15
CA GLU A 22 14.15 -16.70 11.96
C GLU A 22 13.04 -17.71 12.35
N PRO A 23 12.35 -17.55 13.50
CA PRO A 23 11.16 -18.36 13.82
C PRO A 23 10.05 -18.22 12.77
N TYR A 24 9.82 -17.00 12.24
CA TYR A 24 8.84 -16.76 11.19
C TYR A 24 9.18 -17.52 9.91
N TYR A 25 10.42 -17.43 9.43
CA TYR A 25 10.85 -18.14 8.21
C TYR A 25 10.86 -19.66 8.36
N ARG A 26 11.28 -20.17 9.50
CA ARG A 26 11.18 -21.61 9.80
C ARG A 26 9.73 -22.08 9.77
N GLY A 27 8.83 -21.31 10.38
CA GLY A 27 7.40 -21.58 10.34
C GLY A 27 6.84 -21.60 8.93
N LEU A 28 7.17 -20.60 8.13
CA LEU A 28 6.75 -20.51 6.73
C LEU A 28 7.26 -21.70 5.88
N GLN A 29 8.52 -22.11 6.04
CA GLN A 29 9.04 -23.29 5.35
C GLN A 29 8.31 -24.56 5.75
N LYS A 30 7.99 -24.70 7.05
CA LYS A 30 7.19 -25.81 7.55
C LYS A 30 5.78 -25.82 6.95
N ILE A 31 5.11 -24.67 6.90
CA ILE A 31 3.79 -24.55 6.27
C ILE A 31 3.83 -24.97 4.80
N LYS A 32 4.85 -24.51 4.05
CA LYS A 32 5.06 -24.92 2.65
C LYS A 32 5.20 -26.43 2.47
N SER A 33 5.78 -27.13 3.45
CA SER A 33 5.99 -28.58 3.40
C SER A 33 4.74 -29.41 3.72
N LEU A 34 3.65 -28.80 4.18
CA LEU A 34 2.42 -29.49 4.57
C LEU A 34 1.50 -29.84 3.40
N ASN A 35 1.86 -29.43 2.15
CA ASN A 35 1.15 -29.74 0.92
C ASN A 35 -0.36 -29.45 0.96
N TYR A 36 -0.76 -28.29 1.49
CA TYR A 36 -2.13 -27.82 1.40
C TYR A 36 -2.48 -27.41 -0.03
N GLU A 37 -3.73 -27.60 -0.42
CA GLU A 37 -4.26 -27.09 -1.68
C GLU A 37 -4.40 -25.57 -1.64
N ILE A 38 -4.43 -24.94 -2.81
CA ILE A 38 -4.52 -23.47 -2.89
C ILE A 38 -5.85 -22.95 -2.32
N GLU A 39 -6.91 -23.72 -2.43
CA GLU A 39 -8.22 -23.44 -1.88
C GLU A 39 -8.19 -23.29 -0.35
N ASP A 40 -7.35 -24.06 0.34
CA ASP A 40 -7.16 -23.93 1.77
C ASP A 40 -6.55 -22.57 2.13
N PHE A 41 -5.56 -22.10 1.35
CA PHE A 41 -4.97 -20.78 1.55
C PHE A 41 -5.97 -19.64 1.25
N ILE A 42 -6.86 -19.81 0.30
CA ILE A 42 -7.87 -18.82 -0.05
C ILE A 42 -8.97 -18.75 1.03
N HIS A 43 -9.52 -19.88 1.44
CA HIS A 43 -10.66 -19.93 2.35
C HIS A 43 -10.27 -19.83 3.83
N TYR A 44 -9.09 -20.32 4.17
CA TYR A 44 -8.61 -20.37 5.57
C TYR A 44 -7.31 -19.59 5.77
N PHE A 45 -7.12 -18.48 5.03
CA PHE A 45 -5.89 -17.68 5.06
C PHE A 45 -5.39 -17.33 6.50
N PRO A 46 -6.25 -17.15 7.53
CA PRO A 46 -5.76 -16.87 8.87
C PRO A 46 -4.96 -18.01 9.50
N CYS A 47 -5.16 -19.26 9.02
CA CYS A 47 -4.38 -20.41 9.47
C CYS A 47 -2.93 -20.37 9.00
N PHE A 48 -2.65 -19.66 7.89
CA PHE A 48 -1.37 -19.65 7.21
C PHE A 48 -0.66 -18.31 7.31
N THR A 49 -1.41 -17.25 7.56
CA THR A 49 -0.91 -15.88 7.57
C THR A 49 -0.30 -15.51 8.93
N GLY A 50 0.92 -15.00 8.93
CA GLY A 50 1.60 -14.55 10.14
C GLY A 50 0.94 -13.31 10.77
N SER A 51 1.12 -13.14 12.09
CA SER A 51 0.57 -12.01 12.85
C SER A 51 1.04 -10.64 12.31
N GLN A 52 2.24 -10.55 11.77
CA GLN A 52 2.75 -9.31 11.15
C GLN A 52 1.93 -8.91 9.94
N THR A 53 1.66 -9.85 9.03
CA THR A 53 0.81 -9.59 7.85
C THR A 53 -0.62 -9.24 8.29
N LEU A 54 -1.17 -9.96 9.26
CA LEU A 54 -2.50 -9.64 9.80
C LEU A 54 -2.55 -8.24 10.43
N SER A 55 -1.53 -7.85 11.22
CA SER A 55 -1.48 -6.52 11.84
C SER A 55 -1.45 -5.39 10.80
N ARG A 56 -0.75 -5.59 9.65
CA ARG A 56 -0.79 -4.65 8.53
C ARG A 56 -2.22 -4.43 8.04
N TYR A 57 -2.92 -5.49 7.71
CA TYR A 57 -4.30 -5.39 7.23
C TYR A 57 -5.27 -4.83 8.26
N LEU A 58 -5.07 -5.13 9.55
CA LEU A 58 -5.86 -4.53 10.63
C LEU A 58 -5.63 -3.02 10.73
N SER A 59 -4.39 -2.55 10.63
CA SER A 59 -4.06 -1.12 10.63
C SER A 59 -4.69 -0.40 9.43
N LEU A 60 -4.60 -0.99 8.24
CA LEU A 60 -5.25 -0.47 7.03
C LEU A 60 -6.78 -0.45 7.15
N TYR A 61 -7.37 -1.48 7.76
CA TYR A 61 -8.80 -1.53 8.04
C TYR A 61 -9.24 -0.43 9.03
N GLU A 62 -8.47 -0.17 10.08
CA GLU A 62 -8.79 0.92 11.01
C GLU A 62 -8.74 2.29 10.32
N CYS A 63 -7.77 2.53 9.45
CA CYS A 63 -7.73 3.74 8.63
C CYS A 63 -8.95 3.83 7.69
N TYR A 64 -9.29 2.74 7.00
CA TYR A 64 -10.47 2.67 6.14
C TYR A 64 -11.75 2.98 6.92
N LYS A 65 -11.93 2.34 8.06
CA LYS A 65 -13.12 2.49 8.91
C LYS A 65 -13.34 3.94 9.37
N GLN A 66 -12.26 4.69 9.65
CA GLN A 66 -12.35 6.11 10.02
C GLN A 66 -12.88 6.98 8.87
N THR A 67 -12.78 6.54 7.63
CA THR A 67 -13.21 7.29 6.44
C THR A 67 -14.58 6.88 5.91
N LEU A 68 -15.25 5.90 6.54
CA LEU A 68 -16.62 5.53 6.19
C LEU A 68 -17.55 6.75 6.36
N GLY A 69 -18.43 6.97 5.39
CA GLY A 69 -19.31 8.12 5.35
C GLY A 69 -18.73 9.38 4.68
N LEU A 70 -17.45 9.40 4.32
CA LEU A 70 -16.88 10.45 3.47
C LEU A 70 -17.09 10.11 1.99
N ALA A 71 -17.61 11.08 1.22
CA ALA A 71 -17.89 10.91 -0.20
C ALA A 71 -16.63 11.12 -1.05
N GLY A 72 -15.70 10.17 -0.99
CA GLY A 72 -14.43 10.22 -1.73
C GLY A 72 -13.96 8.84 -2.16
N HIS A 73 -12.99 8.83 -3.06
CA HIS A 73 -12.29 7.61 -3.52
C HIS A 73 -11.14 7.24 -2.59
N ILE A 74 -10.54 6.09 -2.81
CA ILE A 74 -9.33 5.64 -2.15
C ILE A 74 -8.19 5.69 -3.17
N ALA A 75 -7.01 6.14 -2.77
CA ALA A 75 -5.80 6.09 -3.58
C ALA A 75 -4.72 5.25 -2.90
N GLU A 76 -3.94 4.52 -3.69
CA GLU A 76 -2.72 3.85 -3.26
C GLU A 76 -1.61 4.15 -4.27
N VAL A 77 -0.45 4.56 -3.78
CA VAL A 77 0.76 4.77 -4.58
C VAL A 77 1.78 3.71 -4.20
N GLY A 78 2.22 2.93 -5.18
CA GLY A 78 3.03 1.73 -4.95
C GLY A 78 2.15 0.49 -4.74
N ILE A 79 1.56 -0.02 -5.82
CA ILE A 79 0.63 -1.16 -5.76
C ILE A 79 1.35 -2.49 -5.66
N PHE A 80 2.48 -2.61 -6.34
CA PHE A 80 3.27 -3.84 -6.45
C PHE A 80 2.43 -5.04 -6.91
N LYS A 81 2.23 -6.04 -6.03
CA LYS A 81 1.40 -7.24 -6.29
C LYS A 81 -0.08 -7.06 -5.98
N GLY A 82 -0.48 -5.89 -5.50
CA GLY A 82 -1.88 -5.54 -5.26
C GLY A 82 -2.45 -5.98 -3.91
N GLY A 83 -1.63 -6.33 -2.93
CA GLY A 83 -2.12 -6.86 -1.65
C GLY A 83 -3.06 -5.91 -0.92
N SER A 84 -2.61 -4.71 -0.59
CA SER A 84 -3.40 -3.64 0.04
C SER A 84 -4.44 -3.06 -0.90
N PHE A 85 -4.11 -2.89 -2.16
CA PHE A 85 -5.01 -2.39 -3.20
C PHE A 85 -6.29 -3.24 -3.35
N LEU A 86 -6.12 -4.55 -3.48
CA LEU A 86 -7.24 -5.49 -3.56
C LEU A 86 -7.96 -5.64 -2.21
N PHE A 87 -7.26 -5.48 -1.11
CA PHE A 87 -7.88 -5.43 0.20
C PHE A 87 -8.84 -4.24 0.34
N PHE A 88 -8.43 -3.03 -0.05
CA PHE A 88 -9.31 -1.86 -0.07
C PHE A 88 -10.49 -2.03 -1.04
N SER A 89 -10.26 -2.66 -2.18
CA SER A 89 -11.32 -2.96 -3.13
C SER A 89 -12.38 -3.89 -2.52
N LYS A 90 -11.96 -4.90 -1.77
CA LYS A 90 -12.87 -5.80 -1.05
C LYS A 90 -13.57 -5.12 0.12
N LEU A 91 -12.89 -4.25 0.87
CA LEU A 91 -13.53 -3.45 1.91
C LEU A 91 -14.62 -2.55 1.31
N THR A 92 -14.34 -1.91 0.17
CA THR A 92 -15.33 -1.11 -0.55
C THR A 92 -16.53 -1.94 -0.98
N GLN A 93 -16.30 -3.14 -1.51
CA GLN A 93 -17.36 -4.07 -1.89
C GLN A 93 -18.22 -4.51 -0.68
N ILE A 94 -17.61 -4.70 0.47
CA ILE A 94 -18.30 -5.14 1.70
C ILE A 94 -19.08 -4.00 2.35
N PHE A 95 -18.46 -2.84 2.53
CA PHE A 95 -18.98 -1.76 3.36
C PHE A 95 -19.68 -0.66 2.58
N GLU A 96 -19.41 -0.54 1.28
CA GLU A 96 -19.92 0.53 0.42
C GLU A 96 -20.49 0.01 -0.91
N PRO A 97 -21.28 -1.07 -0.92
CA PRO A 97 -21.72 -1.75 -2.15
C PRO A 97 -22.58 -0.89 -3.08
N ASN A 98 -23.18 0.18 -2.53
CA ASN A 98 -24.06 1.10 -3.27
C ASN A 98 -23.44 2.50 -3.42
N SER A 99 -22.15 2.67 -3.14
CA SER A 99 -21.45 3.95 -3.28
C SER A 99 -20.74 4.05 -4.63
N PHE A 100 -20.31 5.28 -4.97
CA PHE A 100 -19.41 5.52 -6.12
C PHE A 100 -17.93 5.40 -5.74
N THR A 101 -17.61 4.93 -4.54
CA THR A 101 -16.23 4.77 -4.08
C THR A 101 -15.48 3.80 -4.99
N GLN A 102 -14.34 4.25 -5.50
CA GLN A 102 -13.39 3.45 -6.26
C GLN A 102 -12.02 3.48 -5.57
N VAL A 103 -11.21 2.46 -5.83
CA VAL A 103 -9.83 2.37 -5.39
C VAL A 103 -8.93 2.62 -6.59
N HIS A 104 -8.18 3.71 -6.55
CA HIS A 104 -7.26 4.15 -7.60
C HIS A 104 -5.84 3.80 -7.19
N GLY A 105 -5.23 2.86 -7.86
CA GLY A 105 -3.86 2.46 -7.62
C GLY A 105 -2.92 3.05 -8.67
N PHE A 106 -1.78 3.57 -8.22
CA PHE A 106 -0.76 4.23 -9.05
C PHE A 106 0.56 3.50 -8.90
N ASP A 107 1.06 2.96 -10.01
CA ASP A 107 2.36 2.29 -10.06
C ASP A 107 2.88 2.35 -11.50
N TRP A 108 4.18 2.43 -11.68
CA TRP A 108 4.77 2.37 -13.03
C TRP A 108 5.24 0.97 -13.44
N PHE A 109 5.20 0.02 -12.50
CA PHE A 109 5.56 -1.39 -12.71
C PHE A 109 6.95 -1.61 -13.35
N LYS A 110 7.93 -0.81 -12.94
CA LYS A 110 9.33 -0.90 -13.40
C LYS A 110 10.32 -0.96 -12.24
N GLY A 111 9.83 -1.22 -11.04
CA GLY A 111 10.62 -1.20 -9.82
C GLY A 111 10.90 0.23 -9.31
N ASN A 112 11.77 0.35 -8.33
CA ASN A 112 12.16 1.65 -7.80
C ASN A 112 13.01 2.42 -8.82
N ALA A 113 12.73 3.71 -8.94
CA ALA A 113 13.63 4.61 -9.64
C ALA A 113 14.99 4.64 -8.92
N PRO A 114 16.11 4.75 -9.66
CA PRO A 114 17.41 4.94 -9.05
C PRO A 114 17.39 6.21 -8.19
N SER A 115 17.73 6.08 -6.91
CA SER A 115 17.89 7.19 -5.99
C SER A 115 19.29 7.12 -5.38
N GLU A 116 19.99 8.25 -5.32
CA GLU A 116 21.32 8.33 -4.73
C GLU A 116 21.27 8.10 -3.21
N THR A 117 20.16 8.44 -2.57
CA THR A 117 19.99 8.39 -1.12
C THR A 117 19.31 7.13 -0.61
N GLU A 118 18.55 6.42 -1.47
CA GLU A 118 17.66 5.33 -1.09
C GLU A 118 17.95 4.02 -1.85
N ASN A 119 19.19 3.82 -2.26
CA ASN A 119 19.64 2.63 -3.04
C ASN A 119 19.43 1.28 -2.35
N LYS A 120 19.00 1.27 -1.08
CA LYS A 120 18.82 0.03 -0.30
C LYS A 120 17.41 -0.55 -0.41
N ILE A 121 16.46 0.25 -0.85
CA ILE A 121 15.09 -0.22 -1.06
C ILE A 121 15.02 -0.78 -2.47
N VAL A 122 14.78 -2.06 -2.57
CA VAL A 122 14.64 -2.73 -3.86
C VAL A 122 13.19 -3.13 -4.02
N ASP A 123 12.46 -2.36 -4.80
CA ASP A 123 11.17 -2.80 -5.33
C ASP A 123 11.42 -3.77 -6.49
N HIS A 124 10.59 -4.77 -6.56
CA HIS A 124 10.63 -5.83 -7.56
C HIS A 124 9.39 -5.83 -8.45
N SER A 125 8.63 -4.72 -8.51
CA SER A 125 7.52 -4.62 -9.45
C SER A 125 8.05 -4.64 -10.89
N ASP A 126 7.32 -5.30 -11.76
CA ASP A 126 7.63 -5.48 -13.17
C ASP A 126 6.35 -5.61 -14.00
N VAL A 127 6.49 -5.71 -15.32
CA VAL A 127 5.35 -5.88 -16.24
C VAL A 127 4.53 -7.13 -15.90
N GLU A 128 5.17 -8.20 -15.45
CA GLU A 128 4.49 -9.44 -15.04
C GLU A 128 3.60 -9.19 -13.79
N SER A 129 4.03 -8.31 -12.89
CA SER A 129 3.23 -7.90 -11.72
C SER A 129 1.95 -7.17 -12.14
N TYR A 130 2.03 -6.29 -13.15
CA TYR A 130 0.88 -5.59 -13.70
C TYR A 130 -0.14 -6.57 -14.32
N GLU A 131 0.32 -7.46 -15.18
CA GLU A 131 -0.54 -8.43 -15.88
C GLU A 131 -1.24 -9.38 -14.90
N ARG A 132 -0.53 -9.83 -13.87
CA ARG A 132 -1.10 -10.66 -12.80
C ARG A 132 -2.14 -9.91 -12.00
N LEU A 133 -1.87 -8.66 -11.63
CA LEU A 133 -2.83 -7.84 -10.90
C LEU A 133 -4.12 -7.63 -11.71
N MET A 134 -3.99 -7.29 -13.00
CA MET A 134 -5.15 -7.15 -13.88
C MET A 134 -5.95 -8.45 -14.01
N SER A 135 -5.26 -9.58 -14.09
CA SER A 135 -5.91 -10.91 -14.09
C SER A 135 -6.66 -11.20 -12.80
N LEU A 136 -6.08 -10.83 -11.63
CA LEU A 136 -6.73 -11.00 -10.33
C LEU A 136 -7.97 -10.09 -10.17
N ILE A 137 -7.91 -8.86 -10.66
CA ILE A 137 -9.04 -7.93 -10.67
C ILE A 137 -10.19 -8.52 -11.48
N ASN A 138 -9.90 -8.97 -12.69
CA ASN A 138 -10.89 -9.56 -13.59
C ASN A 138 -11.49 -10.85 -13.02
N ALA A 139 -10.66 -11.78 -12.57
CA ALA A 139 -11.09 -13.05 -11.99
C ALA A 139 -12.00 -12.90 -10.76
N GLN A 140 -11.91 -11.78 -10.05
CA GLN A 140 -12.72 -11.48 -8.87
C GLN A 140 -13.86 -10.48 -9.15
N ALA A 141 -14.09 -10.09 -10.43
CA ALA A 141 -15.09 -9.11 -10.85
C ALA A 141 -14.98 -7.77 -10.09
N LEU A 142 -13.76 -7.28 -9.90
CA LEU A 142 -13.46 -6.03 -9.20
C LEU A 142 -13.23 -4.84 -10.14
N ASP A 143 -13.40 -4.99 -11.45
CA ASP A 143 -13.09 -3.97 -12.48
C ASP A 143 -13.84 -2.66 -12.28
N ASN A 144 -15.03 -2.71 -11.72
CA ASN A 144 -15.84 -1.52 -11.44
C ASN A 144 -15.29 -0.70 -10.27
N ILE A 145 -14.61 -1.34 -9.32
CA ILE A 145 -14.09 -0.73 -8.09
C ILE A 145 -12.60 -0.40 -8.23
N SER A 146 -11.82 -1.32 -8.79
CA SER A 146 -10.36 -1.23 -8.86
C SER A 146 -9.91 -0.55 -10.15
N LYS A 147 -9.24 0.60 -10.04
CA LYS A 147 -8.72 1.39 -11.17
C LYS A 147 -7.19 1.47 -11.08
N VAL A 148 -6.50 0.71 -11.93
CA VAL A 148 -5.04 0.70 -11.99
C VAL A 148 -4.54 1.73 -13.01
N HIS A 149 -3.65 2.61 -12.57
CA HIS A 149 -3.00 3.64 -13.37
C HIS A 149 -1.51 3.31 -13.48
N ASN A 150 -1.11 2.78 -14.64
CA ASN A 150 0.29 2.51 -14.95
C ASN A 150 0.96 3.81 -15.38
N LEU A 151 1.57 4.52 -14.44
CA LEU A 151 2.22 5.81 -14.69
C LEU A 151 3.33 6.10 -13.66
N ASP A 152 4.28 6.93 -14.06
CA ASP A 152 5.31 7.49 -13.18
C ASP A 152 4.73 8.70 -12.42
N VAL A 153 4.43 8.52 -11.15
CA VAL A 153 3.81 9.58 -10.32
C VAL A 153 4.67 10.83 -10.22
N THR A 154 5.99 10.72 -10.35
CA THR A 154 6.91 11.87 -10.27
C THR A 154 6.84 12.77 -11.50
N LYS A 155 6.32 12.27 -12.61
CA LYS A 155 6.25 12.98 -13.89
C LYS A 155 4.85 13.19 -14.43
N GLU A 156 3.96 12.22 -14.20
CA GLU A 156 2.69 12.14 -14.92
C GLU A 156 1.48 12.46 -14.02
N LEU A 157 1.64 12.48 -12.68
CA LEU A 157 0.52 12.66 -11.75
C LEU A 157 -0.16 14.03 -11.90
N VAL A 158 0.58 15.08 -12.23
CA VAL A 158 0.00 16.41 -12.48
C VAL A 158 -0.96 16.35 -13.67
N GLY A 159 -0.51 15.85 -14.83
CA GLY A 159 -1.35 15.69 -16.02
C GLY A 159 -2.52 14.74 -15.80
N PHE A 160 -2.34 13.70 -14.99
CA PHE A 160 -3.43 12.82 -14.61
C PHE A 160 -4.53 13.59 -13.88
N PHE A 161 -4.20 14.41 -12.90
CA PHE A 161 -5.19 15.17 -12.15
C PHE A 161 -5.78 16.36 -12.92
N GLU A 162 -5.08 16.90 -13.91
CA GLU A 162 -5.65 17.86 -14.87
C GLU A 162 -6.74 17.20 -15.73
N LYS A 163 -6.51 15.97 -16.15
CA LYS A 163 -7.49 15.18 -16.91
C LYS A 163 -8.68 14.74 -16.06
N TYR A 164 -8.48 14.50 -14.76
CA TYR A 164 -9.50 14.01 -13.83
C TYR A 164 -9.69 14.97 -12.63
N PRO A 165 -10.09 16.24 -12.86
CA PRO A 165 -10.14 17.26 -11.82
C PRO A 165 -11.19 16.99 -10.74
N HIS A 166 -12.19 16.16 -11.02
CA HIS A 166 -13.28 15.79 -10.11
C HIS A 166 -12.88 14.78 -9.04
N LEU A 167 -11.74 14.09 -9.19
CA LEU A 167 -11.34 13.08 -8.22
C LEU A 167 -10.99 13.71 -6.87
N GLN A 168 -11.73 13.29 -5.85
CA GLN A 168 -11.48 13.60 -4.44
C GLN A 168 -11.29 12.28 -3.68
N PHE A 169 -10.43 12.30 -2.69
CA PHE A 169 -10.08 11.11 -1.93
C PHE A 169 -10.50 11.25 -0.46
N LYS A 170 -10.99 10.18 0.11
CA LYS A 170 -11.19 10.03 1.55
C LYS A 170 -10.02 9.33 2.22
N MET A 171 -9.25 8.56 1.46
CA MET A 171 -8.08 7.86 1.96
C MET A 171 -7.00 7.82 0.88
N VAL A 172 -5.78 8.07 1.27
CA VAL A 172 -4.58 7.97 0.43
C VAL A 172 -3.54 7.15 1.17
N PHE A 173 -3.02 6.10 0.53
CA PHE A 173 -1.96 5.28 1.06
C PHE A 173 -0.70 5.46 0.21
N LEU A 174 0.38 5.93 0.83
CA LEU A 174 1.69 6.04 0.22
C LEU A 174 2.53 4.83 0.65
N ASP A 175 2.68 3.87 -0.25
CA ASP A 175 3.42 2.61 -0.06
C ASP A 175 4.63 2.56 -1.02
N ALA A 176 5.36 3.66 -1.10
CA ALA A 176 6.53 3.76 -1.97
C ALA A 176 7.81 4.19 -1.23
N GLY A 177 7.71 4.83 -0.08
CA GLY A 177 8.81 5.16 0.85
C GLY A 177 9.88 6.11 0.35
N MET A 178 9.99 6.34 -0.96
CA MET A 178 11.05 7.14 -1.58
C MET A 178 10.74 8.63 -1.53
N TYR A 179 11.74 9.44 -1.21
CA TYR A 179 11.61 10.89 -1.08
C TYR A 179 10.95 11.55 -2.30
N ASP A 180 11.47 11.30 -3.50
CA ASP A 180 10.96 11.95 -4.72
C ASP A 180 9.51 11.57 -5.03
N VAL A 181 9.15 10.31 -4.80
CA VAL A 181 7.78 9.80 -4.98
C VAL A 181 6.84 10.47 -3.99
N VAL A 182 7.18 10.45 -2.70
CA VAL A 182 6.34 11.03 -1.64
C VAL A 182 6.22 12.54 -1.80
N LYS A 183 7.33 13.23 -2.15
CA LYS A 183 7.37 14.66 -2.41
C LYS A 183 6.49 15.08 -3.61
N ALA A 184 6.46 14.29 -4.66
CA ALA A 184 5.58 14.54 -5.81
C ALA A 184 4.10 14.29 -5.47
N CYS A 185 3.81 13.28 -4.65
CA CYS A 185 2.46 12.86 -4.32
C CYS A 185 1.76 13.76 -3.31
N ILE A 186 2.44 14.11 -2.21
CA ILE A 186 1.80 14.82 -1.08
C ILE A 186 1.03 16.08 -1.52
N PRO A 187 1.58 17.06 -2.26
CA PRO A 187 0.85 18.28 -2.59
C PRO A 187 -0.42 18.02 -3.39
N LEU A 188 -0.37 17.06 -4.29
CA LEU A 188 -1.46 16.75 -5.20
C LEU A 188 -2.58 15.98 -4.51
N PHE A 189 -2.24 14.95 -3.74
CA PHE A 189 -3.20 14.17 -2.99
C PHE A 189 -3.73 14.90 -1.77
N TRP A 190 -2.89 15.64 -1.03
CA TRP A 190 -3.34 16.43 0.12
C TRP A 190 -4.41 17.42 -0.26
N ASN A 191 -4.23 18.15 -1.37
CA ASN A 191 -5.23 19.09 -1.85
C ASN A 191 -6.58 18.42 -2.21
N ARG A 192 -6.55 17.15 -2.59
CA ARG A 192 -7.72 16.35 -2.96
C ARG A 192 -8.26 15.45 -1.85
N LEU A 193 -7.53 15.33 -0.75
CA LEU A 193 -7.98 14.59 0.42
C LEU A 193 -9.07 15.40 1.13
N LEU A 194 -10.19 14.76 1.40
CA LEU A 194 -11.33 15.39 2.11
C LEU A 194 -10.97 15.68 3.56
N LYS A 195 -11.61 16.68 4.16
CA LYS A 195 -11.50 16.92 5.60
C LYS A 195 -12.02 15.69 6.37
N GLY A 196 -11.26 15.22 7.34
CA GLY A 196 -11.49 13.96 8.04
C GLY A 196 -10.99 12.74 7.29
N GLY A 197 -10.44 12.92 6.08
CA GLY A 197 -9.79 11.86 5.32
C GLY A 197 -8.44 11.47 5.89
N CYS A 198 -7.96 10.28 5.55
CA CYS A 198 -6.77 9.66 6.10
C CYS A 198 -5.64 9.58 5.05
N LEU A 199 -4.48 10.16 5.36
CA LEU A 199 -3.22 9.91 4.66
C LEU A 199 -2.42 8.87 5.43
N ILE A 200 -2.14 7.73 4.81
CA ILE A 200 -1.42 6.60 5.42
C ILE A 200 0.00 6.58 4.86
N LEU A 201 0.97 6.40 5.74
CA LEU A 201 2.40 6.42 5.47
C LEU A 201 2.98 5.05 5.84
N ASP A 202 3.52 4.33 4.85
CA ASP A 202 3.99 2.95 5.09
C ASP A 202 5.31 2.93 5.87
N GLN A 203 6.20 3.85 5.59
CA GLN A 203 7.59 3.81 6.05
C GLN A 203 8.02 5.08 6.81
N PHE A 204 7.06 5.82 7.40
CA PHE A 204 7.39 6.99 8.20
C PHE A 204 8.26 6.61 9.40
N ASN A 205 9.32 7.39 9.65
CA ASN A 205 10.31 7.16 10.71
C ASN A 205 11.03 5.80 10.59
N PHE A 206 11.21 5.32 9.36
CA PHE A 206 11.90 4.08 9.08
C PHE A 206 13.33 4.35 8.59
N GLU A 207 14.31 3.79 9.29
CA GLU A 207 15.74 4.08 9.06
C GLU A 207 16.22 3.76 7.65
N ILE A 208 15.68 2.69 7.05
CA ILE A 208 16.08 2.21 5.72
C ILE A 208 15.43 3.04 4.61
N ALA A 209 14.28 3.68 4.89
CA ALA A 209 13.52 4.52 3.97
C ALA A 209 13.26 5.92 4.58
N PRO A 210 14.31 6.74 4.81
CA PRO A 210 14.16 8.02 5.48
C PRO A 210 13.42 9.07 4.65
N GLY A 211 13.32 8.87 3.34
CA GLY A 211 12.78 9.83 2.41
C GLY A 211 11.32 10.17 2.62
N GLU A 212 10.49 9.20 3.00
CA GLU A 212 9.09 9.48 3.35
C GLU A 212 8.99 10.44 4.54
N THR A 213 9.75 10.19 5.60
CA THR A 213 9.79 11.06 6.78
C THR A 213 10.22 12.46 6.42
N GLN A 214 11.27 12.59 5.60
CA GLN A 214 11.79 13.88 5.17
C GLN A 214 10.74 14.66 4.38
N ALA A 215 10.13 14.05 3.36
CA ALA A 215 9.13 14.70 2.53
C ALA A 215 7.89 15.12 3.34
N VAL A 216 7.42 14.28 4.26
CA VAL A 216 6.28 14.61 5.13
C VAL A 216 6.60 15.82 6.01
N LYS A 217 7.76 15.86 6.64
CA LYS A 217 8.17 17.00 7.50
C LYS A 217 8.33 18.30 6.72
N GLU A 218 8.80 18.23 5.49
CA GLU A 218 8.94 19.41 4.63
C GLU A 218 7.59 19.97 4.17
N LEU A 219 6.65 19.10 3.81
CA LEU A 219 5.42 19.48 3.12
C LEU A 219 4.21 19.61 4.05
N LEU A 220 4.24 18.92 5.18
CA LEU A 220 3.17 18.91 6.18
C LEU A 220 3.73 19.10 7.60
N PRO A 221 4.39 20.25 7.91
CA PRO A 221 5.11 20.43 9.17
C PRO A 221 4.19 20.49 10.40
N ASP A 222 2.93 20.90 10.22
CA ASP A 222 2.00 21.20 11.33
C ASP A 222 0.93 20.13 11.55
N VAL A 223 1.10 18.93 10.96
CA VAL A 223 0.10 17.84 11.10
C VAL A 223 0.39 16.97 12.31
N GLU A 224 -0.68 16.47 12.93
CA GLU A 224 -0.57 15.43 13.96
C GLU A 224 -0.33 14.07 13.28
N ILE A 225 0.79 13.42 13.59
CA ILE A 225 1.17 12.11 13.07
C ILE A 225 0.82 11.06 14.12
N LYS A 226 0.01 10.08 13.73
CA LYS A 226 -0.49 8.99 14.58
C LYS A 226 0.06 7.65 14.13
N SER A 227 0.06 6.66 15.01
CA SER A 227 0.43 5.29 14.71
C SER A 227 -0.46 4.29 15.44
N PHE A 228 -0.42 3.04 15.01
CA PHE A 228 -1.06 1.94 15.73
C PHE A 228 -0.03 1.20 16.58
N PRO A 229 -0.24 1.05 17.90
CA PRO A 229 0.75 0.41 18.78
C PRO A 229 1.00 -1.07 18.47
N TRP A 230 0.08 -1.72 17.78
CA TRP A 230 0.19 -3.12 17.34
C TRP A 230 0.70 -3.28 15.91
N GLY A 231 0.64 -2.20 15.12
CA GLY A 231 1.06 -2.20 13.72
C GLY A 231 2.57 -2.13 13.61
N TRP A 232 3.12 -2.86 12.64
CA TRP A 232 4.52 -2.69 12.25
C TRP A 232 4.63 -1.89 10.95
N MET A 233 3.67 -2.06 10.04
CA MET A 233 3.41 -1.27 8.83
C MET A 233 1.91 -1.30 8.51
N PRO A 234 1.36 -0.20 8.02
CA PRO A 234 1.97 1.13 7.89
C PRO A 234 2.45 1.69 9.24
N THR A 235 3.50 2.50 9.20
CA THR A 235 4.12 3.01 10.41
C THR A 235 3.40 4.21 11.00
N ALA A 236 2.70 5.00 10.16
CA ALA A 236 2.00 6.19 10.59
C ALA A 236 0.77 6.51 9.72
N TYR A 237 -0.08 7.37 10.24
CA TYR A 237 -1.18 7.97 9.50
C TYR A 237 -1.48 9.39 10.00
N ILE A 238 -2.12 10.18 9.13
CA ILE A 238 -2.53 11.56 9.38
C ILE A 238 -4.01 11.70 9.03
N VAL A 239 -4.78 12.34 9.88
CA VAL A 239 -6.16 12.71 9.59
C VAL A 239 -6.19 14.20 9.24
N LYS A 240 -6.73 14.53 8.05
CA LYS A 240 -6.79 15.92 7.55
C LYS A 240 -7.85 16.76 8.26
#